data_0c2589c7fd1bd06c88dabedfb7b9e673
#
_entry.id   0c2589c7fd1bd06c88dabedfb7b9e673
#
_cell.length_a   1.000
_cell.length_b   1.000
_cell.length_c   1.000
_cell.angle_alpha   90.00
_cell.angle_beta   90.00
_cell.angle_gamma   90.00
#
_symmetry.space_group_name_H-M   'P 1'
#
loop_
_entity.id
_entity.type
_entity.pdbx_description
1 polymer ?
#
loop_
_entity_poly.entity_id
_entity_poly.type
_entity_poly.pdbx_seq_one_letter_code
_entity_poly.pdbx_strand_id
1 'polypeptide(L)'
;YAASGVTRVKADPDWFIGEVDASFYTSALQSSYASDYQDAAIVMFSRDGGEGKDLATADRDGISFLALHDTERDLLKMIADSGKFSKTIVLINSAYPMELDWLYDEDYSVDAALWIGTSGLKGFAGVAQLLTGVVAPSGRLVDTYAASSLSAPAVRNFGDFTYSNDNSHYVVQAEGIYLGYKYYETRYHD
;
A
#
# COMPACT_ATOMS: atom_id res chain seq x y z
N TYR A 1 11.96 -16.66 -4.73
CA TYR A 1 12.74 -17.35 -3.68
C TYR A 1 11.97 -17.29 -2.36
N ALA A 2 11.31 -18.37 -2.01
CA ALA A 2 10.81 -18.52 -0.65
C ALA A 2 11.99 -19.05 0.17
N ALA A 3 12.67 -18.18 0.90
CA ALA A 3 13.62 -18.63 1.88
C ALA A 3 12.90 -19.59 2.84
N SER A 4 13.37 -20.83 2.93
CA SER A 4 12.90 -21.76 3.96
C SER A 4 13.18 -21.11 5.31
N GLY A 5 12.16 -20.72 6.04
CA GLY A 5 12.31 -20.08 7.34
C GLY A 5 11.70 -18.68 7.45
N VAL A 6 11.00 -18.18 6.44
CA VAL A 6 10.20 -16.97 6.61
C VAL A 6 9.12 -17.27 7.65
N THR A 7 9.37 -16.81 8.85
CA THR A 7 8.34 -16.78 9.88
C THR A 7 7.26 -15.82 9.38
N ARG A 8 6.04 -16.29 9.26
CA ARG A 8 4.92 -15.39 9.02
C ARG A 8 5.00 -14.29 10.07
N VAL A 9 5.17 -13.05 9.63
CA VAL A 9 4.94 -11.93 10.51
C VAL A 9 3.50 -12.04 10.95
N LYS A 10 3.29 -12.21 12.24
CA LYS A 10 1.95 -12.29 12.79
C LYS A 10 1.32 -10.94 12.51
N ALA A 11 0.18 -10.94 11.82
CA ALA A 11 -0.61 -9.73 11.72
C ALA A 11 -0.77 -9.15 13.13
N ASP A 12 -0.51 -7.87 13.27
CA ASP A 12 -0.82 -7.14 14.50
C ASP A 12 -2.29 -7.46 14.83
N PRO A 13 -2.67 -7.68 16.10
CA PRO A 13 -4.06 -7.85 16.48
C PRO A 13 -4.99 -6.74 15.94
N ASP A 14 -4.43 -5.62 15.53
CA ASP A 14 -5.12 -4.49 14.90
C ASP A 14 -5.22 -4.61 13.36
N TRP A 15 -5.03 -5.79 12.79
CA TRP A 15 -5.22 -6.10 11.36
C TRP A 15 -4.17 -5.50 10.41
N PHE A 16 -3.01 -5.19 10.92
CA PHE A 16 -1.91 -4.72 10.11
C PHE A 16 -1.06 -5.89 9.59
N ILE A 17 -0.92 -5.99 8.27
CA ILE A 17 0.06 -6.85 7.63
C ILE A 17 1.27 -5.97 7.35
N GLY A 18 2.22 -5.97 8.28
CA GLY A 18 3.43 -5.16 8.18
C GLY A 18 4.58 -5.87 7.50
N GLU A 19 5.52 -5.08 7.02
CA GLU A 19 6.83 -5.54 6.61
C GLU A 19 7.67 -5.90 7.85
N VAL A 20 8.61 -6.82 7.71
CA VAL A 20 9.57 -7.15 8.75
C VAL A 20 10.59 -6.03 8.94
N ASP A 21 11.15 -5.97 10.15
CA ASP A 21 12.26 -5.07 10.43
C ASP A 21 13.46 -5.34 9.50
N ALA A 22 14.16 -4.28 9.08
CA ALA A 22 15.29 -4.35 8.16
C ALA A 22 16.40 -5.31 8.62
N SER A 23 16.54 -5.56 9.93
CA SER A 23 17.51 -6.52 10.48
C SER A 23 17.25 -7.97 10.04
N PHE A 24 16.04 -8.29 9.57
CA PHE A 24 15.73 -9.60 8.99
C PHE A 24 16.50 -9.86 7.69
N TYR A 25 16.86 -8.80 6.97
CA TYR A 25 17.62 -8.86 5.73
C TYR A 25 19.11 -8.91 6.01
N THR A 26 19.55 -10.02 6.63
CA THR A 26 20.95 -10.23 7.03
C THR A 26 21.91 -10.09 5.85
N SER A 27 23.19 -9.80 6.16
CA SER A 27 24.25 -9.74 5.13
C SER A 27 24.37 -11.03 4.31
N ALA A 28 24.10 -12.18 4.92
CA ALA A 28 24.09 -13.46 4.22
C ALA A 28 22.95 -13.54 3.19
N LEU A 29 21.74 -13.09 3.57
CA LEU A 29 20.60 -12.98 2.64
C LEU A 29 20.89 -11.97 1.54
N GLN A 30 21.38 -10.80 1.88
CA GLN A 30 21.75 -9.77 0.91
C GLN A 30 22.83 -10.24 -0.07
N SER A 31 23.79 -11.03 0.39
CA SER A 31 24.81 -11.64 -0.47
C SER A 31 24.24 -12.68 -1.42
N SER A 32 23.17 -13.39 -1.03
CA SER A 32 22.58 -14.45 -1.85
C SER A 32 21.93 -13.97 -3.13
N TYR A 33 21.40 -12.76 -3.16
CA TYR A 33 20.80 -12.19 -4.37
C TYR A 33 21.75 -11.30 -5.18
N ALA A 34 22.92 -10.99 -4.62
CA ALA A 34 23.88 -10.09 -5.26
C ALA A 34 24.53 -10.67 -6.53
N SER A 35 24.50 -12.00 -6.73
CA SER A 35 25.09 -12.67 -7.88
C SER A 35 24.06 -13.17 -8.90
N ASP A 36 22.89 -13.61 -8.45
CA ASP A 36 22.00 -14.42 -9.27
C ASP A 36 20.61 -13.78 -9.51
N TYR A 37 20.25 -12.71 -8.76
CA TYR A 37 18.92 -12.13 -8.77
C TYR A 37 18.98 -10.60 -8.83
N GLN A 38 19.61 -10.07 -9.89
CA GLN A 38 19.85 -8.63 -10.04
C GLN A 38 18.89 -7.92 -10.99
N ASP A 39 18.04 -8.64 -11.71
CA ASP A 39 17.16 -8.05 -12.71
C ASP A 39 16.11 -7.15 -12.09
N ALA A 40 15.47 -7.62 -11.01
CA ALA A 40 14.47 -6.81 -10.32
C ALA A 40 14.31 -7.20 -8.85
N ALA A 41 14.10 -6.21 -7.99
CA ALA A 41 13.48 -6.39 -6.70
C ALA A 41 11.96 -6.24 -6.84
N ILE A 42 11.20 -7.24 -6.44
CA ILE A 42 9.74 -7.20 -6.43
C ILE A 42 9.30 -7.14 -4.97
N VAL A 43 8.72 -6.02 -4.59
CA VAL A 43 8.23 -5.74 -3.24
C VAL A 43 6.71 -5.76 -3.26
N MET A 44 6.07 -6.33 -2.26
CA MET A 44 4.63 -6.34 -2.15
C MET A 44 4.19 -5.71 -0.83
N PHE A 45 3.48 -4.60 -0.93
CA PHE A 45 2.83 -3.99 0.22
C PHE A 45 1.36 -4.37 0.27
N SER A 46 0.89 -4.70 1.47
CA SER A 46 -0.47 -5.17 1.66
C SER A 46 -1.18 -4.35 2.73
N ARG A 47 -2.47 -4.13 2.52
CA ARG A 47 -3.36 -3.62 3.56
C ARG A 47 -4.51 -4.58 3.69
N ASP A 48 -4.74 -5.03 4.91
CA ASP A 48 -5.85 -5.92 5.20
C ASP A 48 -7.17 -5.14 5.22
N GLY A 49 -8.23 -5.82 4.86
CA GLY A 49 -9.57 -5.27 4.89
C GLY A 49 -10.58 -6.40 4.83
N GLY A 50 -11.71 -6.21 5.47
CA GLY A 50 -12.74 -7.23 5.54
C GLY A 50 -14.14 -6.65 5.75
N GLU A 51 -15.12 -7.43 5.37
CA GLU A 51 -16.52 -7.10 5.57
C GLU A 51 -16.81 -6.85 7.05
N GLY A 52 -17.56 -5.79 7.34
CA GLY A 52 -17.95 -5.42 8.70
C GLY A 52 -16.84 -4.80 9.54
N LYS A 53 -15.71 -4.43 8.94
CA LYS A 53 -14.60 -3.75 9.62
C LYS A 53 -14.07 -2.63 8.75
N ASP A 54 -14.22 -1.43 9.26
CA ASP A 54 -13.58 -0.27 8.68
C ASP A 54 -12.10 -0.25 9.03
N LEU A 55 -11.28 0.18 8.10
CA LEU A 55 -9.89 0.46 8.40
C LEU A 55 -9.81 1.70 9.29
N ALA A 56 -9.07 1.61 10.39
CA ALA A 56 -8.82 2.78 11.21
C ALA A 56 -8.08 3.85 10.40
N THR A 57 -8.31 5.12 10.71
CA THR A 57 -7.65 6.23 10.01
C THR A 57 -6.17 6.35 10.36
N ALA A 58 -5.77 5.81 11.50
CA ALA A 58 -4.37 5.75 11.93
C ALA A 58 -4.14 4.52 12.82
N ASP A 59 -2.90 4.05 12.83
CA ASP A 59 -2.43 3.05 13.78
C ASP A 59 -2.23 3.65 15.19
N ARG A 60 -1.70 2.82 16.10
CA ARG A 60 -1.42 3.23 17.48
C ARG A 60 -0.36 4.34 17.60
N ASP A 61 0.47 4.51 16.58
CA ASP A 61 1.55 5.52 16.54
C ASP A 61 1.11 6.80 15.82
N GLY A 62 -0.14 6.86 15.37
CA GLY A 62 -0.74 8.00 14.68
C GLY A 62 -0.41 8.07 13.19
N ILE A 63 0.19 7.01 12.63
CA ILE A 63 0.49 6.89 11.20
C ILE A 63 -0.75 6.37 10.49
N SER A 64 -1.09 6.97 9.35
CA SER A 64 -2.19 6.47 8.52
C SER A 64 -1.93 5.02 8.08
N PHE A 65 -2.91 4.14 8.24
CA PHE A 65 -2.81 2.77 7.72
C PHE A 65 -2.62 2.70 6.21
N LEU A 66 -2.96 3.76 5.49
CA LEU A 66 -2.81 3.85 4.05
C LEU A 66 -1.47 4.46 3.61
N ALA A 67 -0.72 5.04 4.54
CA ALA A 67 0.66 5.49 4.30
C ALA A 67 1.64 4.33 4.32
N LEU A 68 2.85 4.55 3.83
CA LEU A 68 3.97 3.63 4.08
C LEU A 68 4.36 3.69 5.56
N HIS A 69 4.53 2.53 6.16
CA HIS A 69 5.10 2.39 7.49
C HIS A 69 6.63 2.42 7.45
N ASP A 70 7.24 2.70 8.59
CA ASP A 70 8.70 2.87 8.67
C ASP A 70 9.45 1.64 8.18
N THR A 71 8.99 0.44 8.53
CA THR A 71 9.59 -0.83 8.05
C THR A 71 9.50 -0.99 6.53
N GLU A 72 8.42 -0.53 5.91
CA GLU A 72 8.25 -0.54 4.46
C GLU A 72 9.17 0.50 3.78
N ARG A 73 9.33 1.68 4.40
CA ARG A 73 10.29 2.72 3.97
C ARG A 73 11.72 2.22 4.06
N ASP A 74 12.07 1.60 5.18
CA ASP A 74 13.40 1.04 5.41
C ASP A 74 13.73 -0.06 4.39
N LEU A 75 12.74 -0.90 4.02
CA LEU A 75 12.91 -1.90 2.98
C LEU A 75 13.21 -1.25 1.62
N LEU A 76 12.42 -0.27 1.19
CA LEU A 76 12.65 0.41 -0.09
C LEU A 76 14.01 1.10 -0.10
N LYS A 77 14.33 1.80 0.97
CA LYS A 77 15.63 2.47 1.11
C LYS A 77 16.78 1.48 1.07
N MET A 78 16.67 0.37 1.78
CA MET A 78 17.70 -0.69 1.76
C MET A 78 17.90 -1.24 0.34
N ILE A 79 16.83 -1.45 -0.42
CA ILE A 79 16.89 -1.91 -1.81
C ILE A 79 17.62 -0.87 -2.68
N ALA A 80 17.22 0.39 -2.60
CA ALA A 80 17.83 1.49 -3.35
C ALA A 80 19.32 1.65 -3.01
N ASP A 81 19.66 1.75 -1.72
CA ASP A 81 21.04 1.92 -1.23
C ASP A 81 21.94 0.72 -1.61
N SER A 82 21.36 -0.45 -1.78
CA SER A 82 22.13 -1.65 -2.17
C SER A 82 22.75 -1.52 -3.56
N GLY A 83 22.09 -0.80 -4.46
CA GLY A 83 22.49 -0.69 -5.86
C GLY A 83 22.58 -2.03 -6.60
N LYS A 84 21.91 -3.08 -6.10
CA LYS A 84 22.04 -4.45 -6.62
C LYS A 84 21.04 -4.80 -7.70
N PHE A 85 19.93 -4.11 -7.72
CA PHE A 85 18.82 -4.43 -8.62
C PHE A 85 18.73 -3.43 -9.77
N SER A 86 18.52 -3.94 -10.97
CA SER A 86 18.32 -3.09 -12.15
C SER A 86 16.97 -2.38 -12.14
N LYS A 87 15.98 -2.97 -11.44
CA LYS A 87 14.63 -2.46 -11.32
C LYS A 87 14.08 -2.69 -9.91
N THR A 88 13.29 -1.73 -9.43
CA THR A 88 12.47 -1.90 -8.23
C THR A 88 11.00 -1.80 -8.62
N ILE A 89 10.25 -2.88 -8.42
CA ILE A 89 8.84 -3.00 -8.78
C ILE A 89 8.03 -3.21 -7.52
N VAL A 90 7.02 -2.36 -7.30
CA VAL A 90 6.14 -2.49 -6.16
C VAL A 90 4.77 -3.02 -6.58
N LEU A 91 4.31 -4.06 -5.90
CA LEU A 91 2.98 -4.61 -6.03
C LEU A 91 2.13 -4.12 -4.85
N ILE A 92 0.99 -3.51 -5.16
CA ILE A 92 0.06 -3.00 -4.14
C ILE A 92 -1.09 -3.98 -4.02
N ASN A 93 -1.05 -4.78 -2.96
CA ASN A 93 -2.08 -5.76 -2.61
C ASN A 93 -3.01 -5.18 -1.55
N SER A 94 -3.89 -4.30 -1.98
CA SER A 94 -4.82 -3.61 -1.09
C SER A 94 -6.14 -3.38 -1.81
N ALA A 95 -7.25 -3.54 -1.09
CA ALA A 95 -8.56 -3.08 -1.54
C ALA A 95 -8.76 -1.57 -1.31
N TYR A 96 -7.90 -0.95 -0.52
CA TYR A 96 -7.94 0.47 -0.21
C TYR A 96 -6.93 1.26 -1.04
N PRO A 97 -7.23 2.53 -1.37
CA PRO A 97 -6.31 3.43 -2.06
C PRO A 97 -5.19 3.88 -1.11
N MET A 98 -4.05 3.21 -1.14
CA MET A 98 -2.87 3.61 -0.37
C MET A 98 -2.37 4.98 -0.81
N GLU A 99 -1.73 5.69 0.09
CA GLU A 99 -0.97 6.91 -0.24
C GLU A 99 0.23 6.53 -1.10
N LEU A 100 0.40 7.21 -2.25
CA LEU A 100 1.40 6.84 -3.27
C LEU A 100 2.39 7.98 -3.59
N ASP A 101 2.45 9.02 -2.78
CA ASP A 101 3.40 10.12 -2.96
C ASP A 101 4.87 9.67 -2.93
N TRP A 102 5.16 8.64 -2.16
CA TRP A 102 6.48 8.02 -2.07
C TRP A 102 7.00 7.40 -3.37
N LEU A 103 6.13 7.18 -4.37
CA LEU A 103 6.56 6.72 -5.70
C LEU A 103 7.44 7.75 -6.43
N TYR A 104 7.33 9.01 -6.05
CA TYR A 104 8.12 10.10 -6.61
C TYR A 104 9.35 10.45 -5.76
N ASP A 105 9.57 9.72 -4.68
CA ASP A 105 10.72 9.93 -3.81
C ASP A 105 11.95 9.22 -4.42
N GLU A 106 12.96 10.02 -4.79
CA GLU A 106 14.19 9.53 -5.40
C GLU A 106 14.98 8.60 -4.48
N ASP A 107 14.81 8.73 -3.15
CA ASP A 107 15.47 7.89 -2.16
C ASP A 107 15.04 6.42 -2.25
N TYR A 108 13.88 6.13 -2.82
CA TYR A 108 13.38 4.76 -2.95
C TYR A 108 13.63 4.14 -4.32
N SER A 109 13.93 4.95 -5.34
CA SER A 109 14.26 4.50 -6.69
C SER A 109 13.27 3.47 -7.26
N VAL A 110 11.95 3.71 -7.09
CA VAL A 110 10.90 2.82 -7.59
C VAL A 110 10.71 3.04 -9.10
N ASP A 111 10.93 2.00 -9.90
CA ASP A 111 10.77 2.07 -11.35
C ASP A 111 9.32 1.87 -11.81
N ALA A 112 8.55 1.06 -11.08
CA ALA A 112 7.17 0.77 -11.42
C ALA A 112 6.37 0.36 -10.20
N ALA A 113 5.08 0.70 -10.20
CA ALA A 113 4.12 0.17 -9.23
C ALA A 113 2.89 -0.39 -9.95
N LEU A 114 2.37 -1.50 -9.46
CA LEU A 114 1.20 -2.16 -10.01
C LEU A 114 0.20 -2.44 -8.88
N TRP A 115 -0.97 -1.84 -8.96
CA TRP A 115 -2.07 -2.23 -8.09
C TRP A 115 -2.66 -3.57 -8.56
N ILE A 116 -2.61 -4.56 -7.70
CA ILE A 116 -3.09 -5.91 -7.97
C ILE A 116 -4.37 -6.26 -7.19
N GLY A 117 -4.81 -5.36 -6.32
CA GLY A 117 -5.98 -5.57 -5.47
C GLY A 117 -5.87 -6.87 -4.66
N THR A 118 -6.98 -7.55 -4.49
CA THR A 118 -7.06 -8.86 -3.85
C THR A 118 -7.08 -9.96 -4.92
N SER A 119 -5.92 -10.40 -5.35
CA SER A 119 -5.76 -11.32 -6.49
C SER A 119 -6.30 -12.74 -6.23
N GLY A 120 -6.53 -13.12 -4.97
CA GLY A 120 -6.96 -14.47 -4.60
C GLY A 120 -5.95 -15.56 -4.98
N LEU A 121 -6.37 -16.82 -4.89
CA LEU A 121 -5.45 -17.95 -5.05
C LEU A 121 -4.91 -18.12 -6.48
N LYS A 122 -5.67 -17.74 -7.50
CA LYS A 122 -5.30 -17.94 -8.91
C LYS A 122 -4.88 -16.66 -9.62
N GLY A 123 -5.21 -15.50 -9.08
CA GLY A 123 -4.91 -14.22 -9.73
C GLY A 123 -3.40 -13.93 -9.85
N PHE A 124 -2.58 -14.49 -8.97
CA PHE A 124 -1.13 -14.36 -9.06
C PHE A 124 -0.53 -14.94 -10.35
N ALA A 125 -1.20 -15.88 -11.01
CA ALA A 125 -0.78 -16.33 -12.35
C ALA A 125 -0.88 -15.18 -13.37
N GLY A 126 -1.93 -14.35 -13.27
CA GLY A 126 -2.06 -13.14 -14.07
C GLY A 126 -1.01 -12.09 -13.74
N VAL A 127 -0.73 -11.88 -12.44
CA VAL A 127 0.35 -10.97 -12.00
C VAL A 127 1.70 -11.39 -12.59
N ALA A 128 2.01 -12.69 -12.57
CA ALA A 128 3.23 -13.21 -13.17
C ALA A 128 3.30 -12.94 -14.68
N GLN A 129 2.19 -13.06 -15.40
CA GLN A 129 2.14 -12.73 -16.85
C GLN A 129 2.37 -11.24 -17.11
N LEU A 130 1.87 -10.35 -16.24
CA LEU A 130 2.13 -8.92 -16.30
C LEU A 130 3.61 -8.61 -16.05
N LEU A 131 4.19 -9.16 -15.01
CA LEU A 131 5.59 -8.94 -14.64
C LEU A 131 6.57 -9.47 -15.70
N THR A 132 6.21 -10.55 -16.36
CA THR A 132 7.05 -11.14 -17.44
C THR A 132 6.78 -10.53 -18.82
N GLY A 133 5.86 -9.57 -18.92
CA GLY A 133 5.54 -8.91 -20.17
C GLY A 133 4.73 -9.75 -21.17
N VAL A 134 4.23 -10.92 -20.77
CA VAL A 134 3.35 -11.75 -21.60
C VAL A 134 2.04 -11.04 -21.91
N VAL A 135 1.55 -10.27 -20.94
CA VAL A 135 0.34 -9.45 -21.07
C VAL A 135 0.65 -8.04 -20.56
N ALA A 136 0.18 -7.02 -21.27
CA ALA A 136 0.29 -5.65 -20.81
C ALA A 136 -0.85 -5.31 -19.82
N PRO A 137 -0.57 -4.52 -18.75
CA PRO A 137 -1.61 -4.05 -17.87
C PRO A 137 -2.55 -3.10 -18.62
N SER A 138 -3.85 -3.39 -18.60
CA SER A 138 -4.87 -2.60 -19.31
C SER A 138 -5.88 -1.94 -18.39
N GLY A 139 -5.85 -2.28 -17.10
CA GLY A 139 -6.73 -1.70 -16.07
C GLY A 139 -6.42 -0.23 -15.82
N ARG A 140 -7.41 0.47 -15.26
CA ARG A 140 -7.29 1.82 -14.71
C ARG A 140 -7.63 1.78 -13.24
N LEU A 141 -7.04 2.69 -12.47
CA LEU A 141 -7.44 2.89 -11.08
C LEU A 141 -8.89 3.41 -11.07
N VAL A 142 -9.67 2.90 -10.13
CA VAL A 142 -11.09 3.27 -9.97
C VAL A 142 -11.28 4.39 -8.95
N ASP A 143 -10.24 4.66 -8.14
CA ASP A 143 -10.22 5.69 -7.12
C ASP A 143 -9.11 6.70 -7.35
N THR A 144 -9.23 7.87 -6.73
CA THR A 144 -8.14 8.85 -6.64
C THR A 144 -7.20 8.44 -5.50
N TYR A 145 -5.95 8.20 -5.84
CA TYR A 145 -4.89 7.91 -4.87
C TYR A 145 -4.24 9.22 -4.45
N ALA A 146 -4.59 9.68 -3.26
CA ALA A 146 -4.11 10.95 -2.73
C ALA A 146 -2.72 10.80 -2.08
N ALA A 147 -1.96 11.88 -2.04
CA ALA A 147 -0.71 11.96 -1.26
C ALA A 147 -0.97 11.86 0.25
N SER A 148 -2.15 12.26 0.71
CA SER A 148 -2.62 12.04 2.08
C SER A 148 -4.07 11.59 2.05
N SER A 149 -4.34 10.41 2.58
CA SER A 149 -5.69 9.84 2.68
C SER A 149 -6.64 10.70 3.52
N LEU A 150 -6.10 11.49 4.45
CA LEU A 150 -6.87 12.37 5.33
C LEU A 150 -7.16 13.74 4.72
N SER A 151 -6.73 14.01 3.49
CA SER A 151 -6.90 15.31 2.83
C SER A 151 -8.34 15.59 2.39
N ALA A 152 -9.10 14.55 2.03
CA ALA A 152 -10.47 14.71 1.56
C ALA A 152 -11.49 14.86 2.70
N PRO A 153 -12.51 15.73 2.54
CA PRO A 153 -13.57 15.88 3.54
C PRO A 153 -14.30 14.58 3.84
N ALA A 154 -14.49 13.72 2.85
CA ALA A 154 -15.17 12.43 3.00
C ALA A 154 -14.54 11.55 4.08
N VAL A 155 -13.20 11.53 4.18
CA VAL A 155 -12.49 10.75 5.19
C VAL A 155 -12.72 11.34 6.59
N ARG A 156 -12.77 12.66 6.71
CA ARG A 156 -13.05 13.34 7.99
C ARG A 156 -14.48 13.15 8.46
N ASN A 157 -15.42 13.00 7.51
CA ASN A 157 -16.83 12.77 7.80
C ASN A 157 -17.17 11.28 7.94
N PHE A 158 -16.21 10.40 7.65
CA PHE A 158 -16.38 8.96 7.80
C PHE A 158 -16.36 8.57 9.27
N GLY A 159 -17.34 7.80 9.69
CA GLY A 159 -17.47 7.27 11.04
C GLY A 159 -18.92 7.20 11.50
N ASP A 160 -19.10 6.53 12.62
CA ASP A 160 -20.38 6.44 13.29
C ASP A 160 -20.58 7.63 14.23
N PHE A 161 -21.56 8.44 13.96
CA PHE A 161 -21.91 9.58 14.79
C PHE A 161 -23.11 9.25 15.67
N THR A 162 -22.95 9.40 16.98
CA THR A 162 -24.04 9.27 17.94
C THR A 162 -24.51 10.66 18.36
N TYR A 163 -25.79 10.94 18.17
CA TYR A 163 -26.40 12.18 18.60
C TYR A 163 -26.93 12.08 20.02
N SER A 164 -26.85 13.15 20.80
CA SER A 164 -27.24 13.18 22.19
C SER A 164 -28.73 12.92 22.44
N ASN A 165 -29.56 13.07 21.43
CA ASN A 165 -31.02 12.91 21.50
C ASN A 165 -31.52 11.63 20.82
N ASP A 166 -30.64 10.82 20.25
CA ASP A 166 -30.96 9.57 19.58
C ASP A 166 -29.78 8.60 19.73
N ASN A 167 -30.07 7.35 20.04
CA ASN A 167 -29.07 6.29 20.16
C ASN A 167 -28.72 5.63 18.82
N SER A 168 -29.28 6.14 17.72
CA SER A 168 -28.97 5.63 16.37
C SER A 168 -27.63 6.17 15.89
N HIS A 169 -26.97 5.38 15.06
CA HIS A 169 -25.74 5.78 14.37
C HIS A 169 -26.09 6.41 13.04
N TYR A 170 -25.43 7.50 12.71
CA TYR A 170 -25.65 8.23 11.48
C TYR A 170 -24.32 8.49 10.76
N VAL A 171 -24.35 8.39 9.44
CA VAL A 171 -23.28 8.89 8.57
C VAL A 171 -23.73 10.21 7.97
N VAL A 172 -22.95 11.26 8.19
CA VAL A 172 -23.24 12.60 7.67
C VAL A 172 -22.38 12.87 6.46
N GLN A 173 -22.99 12.91 5.27
CA GLN A 173 -22.32 13.26 4.02
C GLN A 173 -22.25 14.78 3.84
N ALA A 174 -21.49 15.43 4.70
CA ALA A 174 -21.34 16.89 4.68
C ALA A 174 -20.57 17.39 3.43
N GLU A 175 -19.78 16.55 2.81
CA GLU A 175 -19.04 16.84 1.57
C GLU A 175 -19.92 16.89 0.31
N GLY A 176 -21.14 16.40 0.38
CA GLY A 176 -22.09 16.40 -0.74
C GLY A 176 -21.54 15.64 -1.96
N ILE A 177 -21.41 16.34 -3.09
CA ILE A 177 -20.91 15.73 -4.35
C ILE A 177 -19.38 15.70 -4.45
N TYR A 178 -18.66 16.31 -3.50
CA TYR A 178 -17.21 16.46 -3.55
C TYR A 178 -16.50 15.22 -3.00
N LEU A 179 -16.63 14.11 -3.71
CA LEU A 179 -16.00 12.81 -3.41
C LEU A 179 -14.92 12.46 -4.44
N GLY A 180 -13.83 11.87 -3.99
CA GLY A 180 -12.74 11.39 -4.84
C GLY A 180 -12.22 12.48 -5.79
N TYR A 181 -12.12 12.18 -7.08
CA TYR A 181 -11.62 13.11 -8.08
C TYR A 181 -12.39 14.42 -8.15
N LYS A 182 -13.69 14.43 -7.88
CA LYS A 182 -14.49 15.67 -7.90
C LYS A 182 -14.02 16.67 -6.85
N TYR A 183 -13.59 16.17 -5.69
CA TYR A 183 -13.00 17.04 -4.67
C TYR A 183 -11.66 17.57 -5.11
N TYR A 184 -10.75 16.69 -5.54
CA TYR A 184 -9.39 17.07 -5.87
C TYR A 184 -9.33 18.01 -7.09
N GLU A 185 -10.04 17.71 -8.16
CA GLU A 185 -10.12 18.58 -9.34
C GLU A 185 -10.73 19.95 -9.02
N THR A 186 -11.73 19.99 -8.15
CA THR A 186 -12.34 21.28 -7.76
C THR A 186 -11.42 22.08 -6.84
N ARG A 187 -10.74 21.42 -5.91
CA ARG A 187 -9.92 22.08 -4.89
C ARG A 187 -8.59 22.59 -5.42
N TYR A 188 -8.02 21.89 -6.39
CA TYR A 188 -6.70 22.15 -6.94
C TYR A 188 -6.74 22.48 -8.44
N HIS A 189 -7.89 22.95 -8.90
CA HIS A 189 -8.00 23.50 -10.25
C HIS A 189 -7.24 24.84 -10.28
N ASP A 190 -6.21 24.90 -11.10
CA ASP A 190 -5.46 26.12 -11.45
C ASP A 190 -6.02 26.79 -12.69
#